data_178162b95d8e2495792e5525360040c7
#
_entry.id   178162b95d8e2495792e5525360040c7
#
_cell.length_a   1.000
_cell.length_b   1.000
_cell.length_c   1.000
_cell.angle_alpha   90.00
_cell.angle_beta   90.00
_cell.angle_gamma   90.00
#
_symmetry.space_group_name_H-M   'P 1'
#
loop_
_entity.id
_entity.type
_entity.pdbx_description
1 polymer ?
#
loop_
_entity_poly.entity_id
_entity_poly.type
_entity_poly.pdbx_seq_one_letter_code
_entity_poly.pdbx_strand_id
1 'polypeptide(L)'
;MNRNLLRSLVLMIGLGSFSLAVAQDSTATQMTLSSPAFKDMEPLPLKYTQTGTRPSIVVSPGMNNAAVNPPIEWGNVPAGTNAFVLMLYDHVDTLMWAVVNIPGDVRSLPEAIPNGNQSSKLPAGAFHRSFRSNGWIGPAARQNPEGRWTYYWKLFPLDKKLNLPEDAGREDILTAMEGHLTGNKAVMITPCCDGSK
;
A
#
# COMPACT_ATOMS: atom_id res chain seq x y z
N MET A 1 -19.50 -92.03 -5.37
CA MET A 1 -18.08 -91.79 -5.75
C MET A 1 -18.05 -90.49 -6.54
N ASN A 2 -17.76 -89.39 -5.87
CA ASN A 2 -17.31 -88.16 -6.49
C ASN A 2 -16.80 -87.18 -5.45
N ARG A 3 -15.53 -86.82 -5.55
CA ARG A 3 -14.76 -86.07 -4.59
C ARG A 3 -14.85 -84.57 -4.99
N ASN A 4 -15.43 -83.76 -4.07
CA ASN A 4 -15.53 -82.33 -4.22
C ASN A 4 -14.18 -81.69 -3.92
N LEU A 5 -13.64 -80.91 -4.86
CA LEU A 5 -12.49 -80.02 -4.71
C LEU A 5 -13.02 -78.68 -4.34
N LEU A 6 -12.83 -78.24 -3.08
CA LEU A 6 -12.98 -76.84 -2.68
C LEU A 6 -11.75 -76.10 -3.11
N ARG A 7 -11.94 -75.10 -3.98
CA ARG A 7 -10.93 -74.06 -4.28
C ARG A 7 -11.16 -72.86 -3.36
N SER A 8 -10.27 -72.66 -2.39
CA SER A 8 -10.24 -71.48 -1.56
C SER A 8 -9.70 -70.27 -2.37
N LEU A 9 -10.53 -69.26 -2.51
CA LEU A 9 -10.17 -67.99 -3.10
C LEU A 9 -9.62 -67.09 -1.97
N VAL A 10 -8.32 -66.85 -1.97
CA VAL A 10 -7.68 -65.89 -1.07
C VAL A 10 -7.83 -64.50 -1.64
N LEU A 11 -8.65 -63.65 -1.00
CA LEU A 11 -8.83 -62.25 -1.36
C LEU A 11 -7.71 -61.46 -0.66
N MET A 12 -6.73 -61.02 -1.43
CA MET A 12 -5.71 -60.06 -0.95
C MET A 12 -6.31 -58.65 -0.95
N ILE A 13 -6.60 -58.14 0.25
CA ILE A 13 -6.96 -56.72 0.44
C ILE A 13 -5.67 -55.94 0.52
N GLY A 14 -5.32 -55.26 -0.55
CA GLY A 14 -4.20 -54.29 -0.57
C GLY A 14 -4.58 -53.05 0.22
N LEU A 15 -3.97 -52.85 1.38
CA LEU A 15 -4.02 -51.60 2.13
C LEU A 15 -3.19 -50.54 1.36
N GLY A 16 -3.85 -49.79 0.52
CA GLY A 16 -3.25 -48.58 -0.06
C GLY A 16 -3.11 -47.49 1.01
N SER A 17 -1.86 -47.23 1.46
CA SER A 17 -1.57 -46.08 2.30
C SER A 17 -1.82 -44.78 1.50
N PHE A 18 -2.95 -44.13 1.73
CA PHE A 18 -3.17 -42.78 1.28
C PHE A 18 -2.34 -41.84 2.17
N SER A 19 -1.19 -41.40 1.66
CA SER A 19 -0.48 -40.27 2.25
C SER A 19 -1.26 -39.00 1.94
N LEU A 20 -1.96 -38.49 2.95
CA LEU A 20 -2.46 -37.10 2.92
C LEU A 20 -1.24 -36.19 2.95
N ALA A 21 -0.85 -35.68 1.79
CA ALA A 21 0.04 -34.53 1.72
C ALA A 21 -0.73 -33.36 2.32
N VAL A 22 -0.44 -33.04 3.57
CA VAL A 22 -0.82 -31.75 4.16
C VAL A 22 -0.09 -30.70 3.35
N ALA A 23 -0.80 -29.99 2.48
CA ALA A 23 -0.31 -28.77 1.87
C ALA A 23 0.05 -27.85 3.04
N GLN A 24 1.35 -27.64 3.28
CA GLN A 24 1.80 -26.55 4.15
C GLN A 24 1.33 -25.27 3.46
N ASP A 25 0.27 -24.71 4.03
CA ASP A 25 -0.12 -23.35 3.78
C ASP A 25 1.08 -22.49 4.17
N SER A 26 1.88 -22.13 3.17
CA SER A 26 2.95 -21.17 3.35
C SER A 26 2.24 -19.87 3.70
N THR A 27 2.15 -19.55 4.99
CA THR A 27 1.79 -18.21 5.46
C THR A 27 2.84 -17.26 4.90
N ALA A 28 2.63 -16.84 3.67
CA ALA A 28 3.45 -15.82 3.05
C ALA A 28 3.37 -14.62 3.99
N THR A 29 4.49 -14.28 4.63
CA THR A 29 4.55 -13.19 5.59
C THR A 29 4.03 -11.94 4.89
N GLN A 30 2.90 -11.41 5.36
CA GLN A 30 2.25 -10.26 4.75
C GLN A 30 3.18 -9.03 4.81
N MET A 31 3.31 -8.31 3.70
CA MET A 31 4.06 -7.06 3.65
C MET A 31 3.48 -6.06 4.66
N THR A 32 4.36 -5.42 5.42
CA THR A 32 4.00 -4.44 6.44
C THR A 32 4.17 -3.02 5.91
N LEU A 33 3.35 -2.09 6.42
CA LEU A 33 3.41 -0.65 6.17
C LEU A 33 3.20 0.07 7.49
N SER A 34 4.07 1.00 7.83
CA SER A 34 4.05 1.70 9.11
C SER A 34 4.64 3.11 8.98
N SER A 35 4.50 3.89 10.04
CA SER A 35 5.19 5.17 10.20
C SER A 35 5.82 5.23 11.58
N PRO A 36 7.06 5.74 11.75
CA PRO A 36 7.61 6.00 13.07
C PRO A 36 6.96 7.21 13.78
N ALA A 37 6.13 7.97 13.06
CA ALA A 37 5.51 9.19 13.58
C ALA A 37 4.08 9.01 14.13
N PHE A 38 3.40 7.91 13.77
CA PHE A 38 2.06 7.55 14.23
C PHE A 38 1.83 6.05 13.99
N LYS A 39 0.85 5.48 14.68
CA LYS A 39 0.49 4.06 14.49
C LYS A 39 -0.71 3.91 13.58
N ASP A 40 -0.86 2.70 13.05
CA ASP A 40 -2.07 2.31 12.32
C ASP A 40 -3.30 2.54 13.20
N MET A 41 -4.40 3.03 12.60
CA MET A 41 -5.64 3.41 13.27
C MET A 41 -5.54 4.60 14.26
N GLU A 42 -4.36 5.21 14.42
CA GLU A 42 -4.22 6.46 15.20
C GLU A 42 -4.38 7.70 14.30
N PRO A 43 -4.87 8.82 14.86
CA PRO A 43 -5.01 10.07 14.13
C PRO A 43 -3.66 10.58 13.57
N LEU A 44 -3.70 11.09 12.35
CA LEU A 44 -2.53 11.70 11.73
C LEU A 44 -2.14 12.98 12.48
N PRO A 45 -0.87 13.15 12.93
CA PRO A 45 -0.42 14.37 13.60
C PRO A 45 -0.61 15.62 12.73
N LEU A 46 -1.00 16.73 13.36
CA LEU A 46 -1.38 17.98 12.68
C LEU A 46 -0.29 18.52 11.73
N LYS A 47 0.99 18.31 12.01
CA LYS A 47 2.09 18.76 11.14
C LYS A 47 2.05 18.13 9.73
N TYR A 48 1.38 17.01 9.56
CA TYR A 48 1.21 16.32 8.29
C TYR A 48 -0.09 16.69 7.56
N THR A 49 -0.87 17.58 8.14
CA THR A 49 -2.19 17.97 7.61
C THR A 49 -2.16 19.41 7.11
N GLN A 50 -3.13 19.74 6.28
CA GLN A 50 -3.37 21.14 5.90
C GLN A 50 -3.93 21.89 7.10
N THR A 51 -3.07 22.62 7.83
CA THR A 51 -3.46 23.52 8.90
C THR A 51 -3.91 24.85 8.30
N GLY A 52 -5.06 24.90 7.69
CA GLY A 52 -5.61 26.14 7.14
C GLY A 52 -7.00 26.39 7.69
N THR A 53 -7.20 27.58 8.27
CA THR A 53 -8.44 28.08 8.88
C THR A 53 -9.56 28.35 7.86
N ARG A 54 -9.57 27.75 6.68
CA ARG A 54 -10.63 28.01 5.69
C ARG A 54 -11.35 26.76 5.19
N PRO A 55 -12.69 26.86 5.16
CA PRO A 55 -13.58 25.81 4.66
C PRO A 55 -13.69 25.76 3.13
N SER A 56 -12.83 26.34 2.36
CA SER A 56 -12.97 26.35 0.90
C SER A 56 -11.98 25.41 0.24
N ILE A 57 -12.49 24.60 -0.63
CA ILE A 57 -11.86 23.66 -1.55
C ILE A 57 -10.86 24.35 -2.53
N VAL A 58 -10.68 25.65 -2.43
CA VAL A 58 -9.82 26.43 -3.30
C VAL A 58 -8.48 26.64 -2.62
N VAL A 59 -7.50 25.80 -2.96
CA VAL A 59 -6.09 26.13 -2.76
C VAL A 59 -5.75 27.23 -3.78
N SER A 60 -5.77 28.47 -3.32
CA SER A 60 -5.31 29.58 -4.16
C SER A 60 -3.80 29.44 -4.41
N PRO A 61 -3.32 29.78 -5.63
CA PRO A 61 -1.89 29.86 -5.87
C PRO A 61 -1.24 30.82 -4.84
N GLY A 62 -0.26 30.34 -4.06
CA GLY A 62 0.41 31.11 -3.03
C GLY A 62 0.08 30.74 -1.59
N MET A 63 -0.79 29.78 -1.33
CA MET A 63 -0.89 29.21 0.02
C MET A 63 0.39 28.41 0.33
N ASN A 64 1.13 28.87 1.33
CA ASN A 64 2.16 28.07 1.97
C ASN A 64 1.48 26.87 2.63
N ASN A 65 1.41 25.76 1.92
CA ASN A 65 1.04 24.49 2.51
C ASN A 65 2.23 24.06 3.39
N ALA A 66 2.19 24.42 4.65
CA ALA A 66 3.23 24.06 5.63
C ALA A 66 3.21 22.56 5.96
N ALA A 67 2.22 21.81 5.46
CA ALA A 67 2.13 20.38 5.67
C ALA A 67 3.28 19.66 4.96
N VAL A 68 3.93 18.77 5.68
CA VAL A 68 4.97 17.90 5.15
C VAL A 68 4.48 16.46 5.15
N ASN A 69 4.98 15.62 4.25
CA ASN A 69 4.68 14.20 4.31
C ASN A 69 5.32 13.57 5.55
N PRO A 70 4.67 12.58 6.18
CA PRO A 70 5.28 11.80 7.26
C PRO A 70 6.36 10.87 6.70
N PRO A 71 7.27 10.39 7.57
CA PRO A 71 8.14 9.26 7.25
C PRO A 71 7.31 7.98 7.17
N ILE A 72 7.59 7.14 6.19
CA ILE A 72 6.89 5.86 5.96
C ILE A 72 7.91 4.74 5.84
N GLU A 73 7.63 3.59 6.44
CA GLU A 73 8.49 2.41 6.44
C GLU A 73 7.70 1.16 6.06
N TRP A 74 8.38 0.18 5.47
CA TRP A 74 7.78 -1.10 5.12
C TRP A 74 8.76 -2.25 5.20
N GLY A 75 8.20 -3.46 5.41
CA GLY A 75 8.96 -4.69 5.53
C GLY A 75 8.25 -5.89 4.92
N ASN A 76 8.85 -7.06 5.07
CA ASN A 76 8.31 -8.32 4.56
C ASN A 76 7.97 -8.27 3.06
N VAL A 77 8.89 -7.74 2.28
CA VAL A 77 8.70 -7.50 0.84
C VAL A 77 8.66 -8.83 0.08
N PRO A 78 7.65 -9.05 -0.78
CA PRO A 78 7.57 -10.22 -1.63
C PRO A 78 8.80 -10.39 -2.52
N ALA A 79 9.21 -11.63 -2.75
CA ALA A 79 10.29 -11.95 -3.69
C ALA A 79 9.95 -11.46 -5.11
N GLY A 80 10.96 -11.02 -5.86
CA GLY A 80 10.77 -10.50 -7.22
C GLY A 80 10.31 -9.04 -7.28
N THR A 81 10.17 -8.35 -6.13
CA THR A 81 9.82 -6.92 -6.13
C THR A 81 11.00 -6.07 -6.58
N ASN A 82 10.81 -5.35 -7.68
CA ASN A 82 11.80 -4.46 -8.29
C ASN A 82 11.42 -2.98 -8.16
N ALA A 83 10.17 -2.68 -7.85
CA ALA A 83 9.70 -1.32 -7.60
C ALA A 83 8.49 -1.31 -6.65
N PHE A 84 8.17 -0.11 -6.10
CA PHE A 84 6.94 0.10 -5.38
C PHE A 84 6.19 1.34 -5.89
N VAL A 85 4.89 1.32 -5.66
CA VAL A 85 4.03 2.50 -5.70
C VAL A 85 3.37 2.65 -4.33
N LEU A 86 3.58 3.79 -3.68
CA LEU A 86 2.86 4.19 -2.46
C LEU A 86 1.75 5.15 -2.86
N MET A 87 0.52 4.92 -2.38
CA MET A 87 -0.62 5.78 -2.64
C MET A 87 -1.37 6.09 -1.34
N LEU A 88 -1.75 7.33 -1.15
CA LEU A 88 -2.64 7.80 -0.10
C LEU A 88 -3.96 8.25 -0.71
N TYR A 89 -5.05 7.70 -0.20
CA TYR A 89 -6.41 8.05 -0.60
C TYR A 89 -7.19 8.63 0.58
N ASP A 90 -8.14 9.50 0.28
CA ASP A 90 -9.18 9.88 1.22
C ASP A 90 -10.35 8.86 1.22
N HIS A 91 -11.36 9.12 2.04
CA HIS A 91 -12.55 8.29 2.22
C HIS A 91 -13.49 8.22 0.99
N VAL A 92 -13.28 9.07 -0.03
CA VAL A 92 -14.02 9.07 -1.30
C VAL A 92 -13.11 8.70 -2.49
N ASP A 93 -11.98 7.99 -2.21
CA ASP A 93 -11.01 7.53 -3.20
C ASP A 93 -10.29 8.64 -4.00
N THR A 94 -10.23 9.88 -3.47
CA THR A 94 -9.36 10.90 -4.07
C THR A 94 -7.90 10.58 -3.80
N LEU A 95 -7.07 10.60 -4.85
CA LEU A 95 -5.63 10.44 -4.69
C LEU A 95 -5.02 11.68 -4.02
N MET A 96 -4.72 11.57 -2.74
CA MET A 96 -4.10 12.66 -1.97
C MET A 96 -2.59 12.76 -2.23
N TRP A 97 -1.93 11.63 -2.40
CA TRP A 97 -0.51 11.55 -2.69
C TRP A 97 -0.13 10.20 -3.26
N ALA A 98 0.80 10.17 -4.19
CA ALA A 98 1.46 8.97 -4.66
C ALA A 98 2.95 9.20 -4.77
N VAL A 99 3.76 8.17 -4.49
CA VAL A 99 5.16 8.07 -4.88
C VAL A 99 5.29 6.85 -5.77
N VAL A 100 5.71 7.09 -6.99
CA VAL A 100 5.77 6.09 -8.07
C VAL A 100 7.22 5.73 -8.36
N ASN A 101 7.44 4.47 -8.74
CA ASN A 101 8.78 3.96 -9.10
C ASN A 101 9.82 4.01 -7.96
N ILE A 102 9.37 3.83 -6.71
CA ILE A 102 10.29 3.64 -5.59
C ILE A 102 11.11 2.37 -5.86
N PRO A 103 12.46 2.40 -5.84
CA PRO A 103 13.28 1.22 -6.11
C PRO A 103 13.00 0.05 -5.15
N GLY A 104 13.12 -1.18 -5.64
CA GLY A 104 12.78 -2.40 -4.91
C GLY A 104 13.66 -2.69 -3.68
N ASP A 105 14.81 -2.06 -3.55
CA ASP A 105 15.73 -2.14 -2.41
C ASP A 105 15.45 -1.10 -1.32
N VAL A 106 14.63 -0.08 -1.60
CA VAL A 106 14.22 0.95 -0.63
C VAL A 106 13.23 0.36 0.37
N ARG A 107 13.32 0.75 1.65
CA ARG A 107 12.44 0.29 2.74
C ARG A 107 11.80 1.44 3.51
N SER A 108 12.07 2.69 3.14
CA SER A 108 11.46 3.85 3.77
C SER A 108 11.44 5.05 2.85
N LEU A 109 10.53 5.98 3.14
CA LEU A 109 10.54 7.35 2.61
C LEU A 109 10.74 8.32 3.77
N PRO A 110 11.60 9.34 3.61
CA PRO A 110 11.86 10.31 4.66
C PRO A 110 10.67 11.27 4.86
N GLU A 111 10.66 11.88 6.02
CA GLU A 111 9.80 13.05 6.31
C GLU A 111 10.21 14.25 5.45
N ALA A 112 9.22 15.08 5.12
CA ALA A 112 9.43 16.39 4.48
C ALA A 112 10.20 16.30 3.16
N ILE A 113 9.72 15.46 2.25
CA ILE A 113 10.14 15.45 0.84
C ILE A 113 9.65 16.76 0.21
N PRO A 114 10.54 17.62 -0.31
CA PRO A 114 10.13 18.84 -0.99
C PRO A 114 9.24 18.56 -2.18
N ASN A 115 8.26 19.41 -2.42
CA ASN A 115 7.40 19.32 -3.61
C ASN A 115 8.22 19.49 -4.89
N GLY A 116 7.73 18.88 -5.98
CA GLY A 116 8.43 18.81 -7.27
C GLY A 116 9.19 17.50 -7.45
N ASN A 117 9.27 17.01 -8.69
CA ASN A 117 9.85 15.70 -9.01
C ASN A 117 11.39 15.67 -8.98
N GLN A 118 12.04 16.80 -8.83
CA GLN A 118 13.51 16.91 -8.74
C GLN A 118 14.02 16.93 -7.29
N SER A 119 13.22 16.45 -6.34
CA SER A 119 13.59 16.42 -4.94
C SER A 119 14.73 15.44 -4.68
N SER A 120 15.82 15.92 -4.06
CA SER A 120 16.94 15.07 -3.62
C SER A 120 16.58 14.08 -2.51
N LYS A 121 15.41 14.23 -1.87
CA LYS A 121 14.89 13.30 -0.87
C LYS A 121 14.03 12.18 -1.47
N LEU A 122 13.66 12.26 -2.75
CA LEU A 122 13.04 11.13 -3.45
C LEU A 122 14.11 10.09 -3.81
N PRO A 123 13.80 8.81 -3.70
CA PRO A 123 14.66 7.76 -4.25
C PRO A 123 14.90 7.95 -5.74
N ALA A 124 16.10 7.57 -6.21
CA ALA A 124 16.49 7.76 -7.60
C ALA A 124 15.50 7.12 -8.58
N GLY A 125 14.97 7.92 -9.51
CA GLY A 125 14.00 7.52 -10.51
C GLY A 125 12.55 7.43 -10.00
N ALA A 126 12.30 7.75 -8.72
CA ALA A 126 10.95 7.93 -8.21
C ALA A 126 10.45 9.36 -8.50
N PHE A 127 9.15 9.49 -8.67
CA PHE A 127 8.46 10.77 -8.75
C PHE A 127 7.23 10.75 -7.85
N HIS A 128 6.71 11.92 -7.50
CA HIS A 128 5.51 12.01 -6.67
C HIS A 128 4.42 12.89 -7.26
N ARG A 129 3.18 12.52 -6.99
CA ARG A 129 1.96 13.17 -7.49
C ARG A 129 0.92 13.30 -6.39
N SER A 130 0.03 14.26 -6.59
CA SER A 130 -1.25 14.35 -5.92
C SER A 130 -2.31 14.73 -6.95
N PHE A 131 -3.55 14.82 -6.57
CA PHE A 131 -4.63 15.21 -7.49
C PHE A 131 -4.49 16.63 -8.04
N ARG A 132 -3.56 17.44 -7.54
CA ARG A 132 -3.38 18.85 -7.94
C ARG A 132 -1.94 19.29 -8.18
N SER A 133 -0.95 18.51 -7.77
CA SER A 133 0.45 18.95 -7.81
C SER A 133 1.43 17.78 -7.79
N ASN A 134 2.70 18.09 -8.05
CA ASN A 134 3.80 17.15 -7.84
C ASN A 134 4.28 17.31 -6.39
N GLY A 135 3.71 16.53 -5.49
CA GLY A 135 4.10 16.54 -4.09
C GLY A 135 2.98 16.29 -3.10
N TRP A 136 3.32 16.44 -1.83
CA TRP A 136 2.42 16.26 -0.73
C TRP A 136 1.43 17.41 -0.61
N ILE A 137 0.13 17.09 -0.55
CA ILE A 137 -0.92 18.07 -0.22
C ILE A 137 -1.35 17.95 1.23
N GLY A 138 -1.27 16.76 1.78
CA GLY A 138 -1.74 16.46 3.14
C GLY A 138 -3.27 16.38 3.25
N PRO A 139 -3.74 15.60 4.20
CA PRO A 139 -5.14 15.58 4.59
C PRO A 139 -5.62 16.93 5.11
N ALA A 140 -6.86 17.29 4.81
CA ALA A 140 -7.46 18.48 5.42
C ALA A 140 -7.71 18.23 6.92
N ALA A 141 -7.19 19.11 7.78
CA ALA A 141 -7.43 19.08 9.22
C ALA A 141 -8.85 19.55 9.52
N ARG A 142 -9.86 18.79 9.13
CA ARG A 142 -11.25 19.11 9.39
C ARG A 142 -11.89 18.03 10.25
N GLN A 143 -12.59 18.49 11.28
CA GLN A 143 -13.64 17.70 11.86
C GLN A 143 -14.88 17.78 10.95
N ASN A 144 -15.30 16.63 10.46
CA ASN A 144 -16.63 16.49 9.90
C ASN A 144 -17.61 16.36 11.08
N PRO A 145 -18.73 17.09 11.13
CA PRO A 145 -19.77 16.90 12.15
C PRO A 145 -20.28 15.45 12.24
N GLU A 146 -20.17 14.69 11.15
CA GLU A 146 -20.63 13.30 11.03
C GLU A 146 -19.57 12.26 11.38
N GLY A 147 -18.34 12.66 11.68
CA GLY A 147 -17.23 11.76 11.99
C GLY A 147 -15.87 12.20 11.43
N ARG A 148 -14.85 11.43 11.72
CA ARG A 148 -13.49 11.68 11.23
C ARG A 148 -13.34 11.12 9.82
N TRP A 149 -12.80 11.91 8.91
CA TRP A 149 -12.38 11.41 7.61
C TRP A 149 -11.27 10.39 7.80
N THR A 150 -11.33 9.31 7.02
CA THR A 150 -10.34 8.23 7.06
C THR A 150 -9.48 8.28 5.81
N TYR A 151 -8.19 8.07 5.98
CA TYR A 151 -7.22 8.02 4.91
C TYR A 151 -6.58 6.64 4.84
N TYR A 152 -6.36 6.16 3.63
CA TYR A 152 -5.87 4.82 3.34
C TYR A 152 -4.52 4.92 2.64
N TRP A 153 -3.49 4.46 3.31
CA TRP A 153 -2.15 4.28 2.75
C TRP A 153 -2.09 2.90 2.13
N LYS A 154 -1.69 2.81 0.87
CA LYS A 154 -1.59 1.55 0.14
C LYS A 154 -0.21 1.49 -0.53
N LEU A 155 0.59 0.45 -0.21
CA LEU A 155 1.89 0.20 -0.83
C LEU A 155 1.79 -1.05 -1.71
N PHE A 156 2.10 -0.89 -2.98
CA PHE A 156 2.00 -1.92 -4.01
C PHE A 156 3.41 -2.39 -4.41
N PRO A 157 3.77 -3.67 -4.22
CA PRO A 157 5.03 -4.25 -4.69
C PRO A 157 4.90 -4.65 -6.16
N LEU A 158 5.85 -4.24 -7.00
CA LEU A 158 5.84 -4.45 -8.44
C LEU A 158 7.09 -5.19 -8.92
N ASP A 159 6.95 -6.01 -9.96
CA ASP A 159 8.04 -6.73 -10.62
C ASP A 159 8.94 -5.82 -11.48
N LYS A 160 8.49 -4.61 -11.79
CA LYS A 160 9.24 -3.63 -12.59
C LYS A 160 8.86 -2.18 -12.26
N LYS A 161 9.67 -1.25 -12.72
CA LYS A 161 9.31 0.17 -12.79
C LYS A 161 8.25 0.39 -13.86
N LEU A 162 7.32 1.30 -13.59
CA LEU A 162 6.29 1.70 -14.54
C LEU A 162 6.84 2.72 -15.53
N ASN A 163 6.49 2.55 -16.79
CA ASN A 163 6.79 3.54 -17.83
C ASN A 163 5.66 4.57 -17.88
N LEU A 164 5.77 5.60 -17.07
CA LEU A 164 4.77 6.65 -16.91
C LEU A 164 5.42 8.02 -17.00
N PRO A 165 4.73 9.01 -17.61
CA PRO A 165 5.15 10.40 -17.52
C PRO A 165 4.99 10.93 -16.10
N GLU A 166 5.78 11.93 -15.71
CA GLU A 166 5.76 12.51 -14.35
C GLU A 166 4.44 13.21 -14.00
N ASP A 167 3.59 13.49 -14.99
CA ASP A 167 2.25 14.04 -14.82
C ASP A 167 1.14 12.98 -14.85
N ALA A 168 1.48 11.69 -14.86
CA ALA A 168 0.54 10.59 -14.84
C ALA A 168 -0.48 10.75 -13.69
N GLY A 169 -1.75 10.60 -14.01
CA GLY A 169 -2.84 10.67 -13.05
C GLY A 169 -3.04 9.35 -12.30
N ARG A 170 -4.06 9.33 -11.44
CA ARG A 170 -4.44 8.13 -10.67
C ARG A 170 -4.71 6.93 -11.58
N GLU A 171 -5.53 7.12 -12.61
CA GLU A 171 -5.96 6.03 -13.50
C GLU A 171 -4.79 5.49 -14.34
N ASP A 172 -3.88 6.36 -14.79
CA ASP A 172 -2.69 5.95 -15.52
C ASP A 172 -1.80 5.05 -14.65
N ILE A 173 -1.60 5.43 -13.37
CA ILE A 173 -0.82 4.66 -12.40
C ILE A 173 -1.48 3.31 -12.16
N LEU A 174 -2.79 3.26 -11.90
CA LEU A 174 -3.52 2.03 -11.64
C LEU A 174 -3.47 1.07 -12.83
N THR A 175 -3.73 1.58 -14.03
CA THR A 175 -3.66 0.80 -15.29
C THR A 175 -2.26 0.26 -15.53
N ALA A 176 -1.22 1.07 -15.29
CA ALA A 176 0.16 0.64 -15.49
C ALA A 176 0.61 -0.42 -14.47
N MET A 177 -0.03 -0.53 -13.31
CA MET A 177 0.25 -1.56 -12.30
C MET A 177 -0.41 -2.91 -12.61
N GLU A 178 -1.42 -2.96 -13.51
CA GLU A 178 -2.14 -4.19 -13.83
C GLU A 178 -1.21 -5.30 -14.32
N GLY A 179 -1.31 -6.48 -13.73
CA GLY A 179 -0.48 -7.63 -14.07
C GLY A 179 0.97 -7.59 -13.55
N HIS A 180 1.36 -6.54 -12.80
CA HIS A 180 2.73 -6.35 -12.31
C HIS A 180 2.92 -6.48 -10.80
N LEU A 181 1.86 -6.84 -10.06
CA LEU A 181 1.97 -7.04 -8.62
C LEU A 181 2.72 -8.34 -8.30
N THR A 182 3.74 -8.26 -7.44
CA THR A 182 4.50 -9.43 -6.96
C THR A 182 3.87 -10.09 -5.73
N GLY A 183 2.88 -9.44 -5.13
CA GLY A 183 2.15 -9.91 -3.96
C GLY A 183 1.05 -8.97 -3.53
N ASN A 184 0.45 -9.23 -2.37
CA ASN A 184 -0.58 -8.38 -1.82
C ASN A 184 -0.01 -7.02 -1.42
N LYS A 185 -0.79 -5.96 -1.64
CA LYS A 185 -0.48 -4.63 -1.12
C LYS A 185 -0.48 -4.61 0.41
N ALA A 186 0.39 -3.80 1.01
CA ALA A 186 0.26 -3.42 2.41
C ALA A 186 -0.69 -2.23 2.57
N VAL A 187 -1.43 -2.21 3.66
CA VAL A 187 -2.39 -1.14 3.97
C VAL A 187 -2.16 -0.64 5.39
N MET A 188 -2.22 0.68 5.56
CA MET A 188 -2.26 1.36 6.85
C MET A 188 -3.40 2.39 6.80
N ILE A 189 -4.11 2.56 7.88
CA ILE A 189 -5.30 3.41 7.97
C ILE A 189 -5.05 4.50 9.00
N THR A 190 -5.35 5.74 8.62
CA THR A 190 -5.27 6.87 9.56
C THR A 190 -6.58 7.64 9.56
N PRO A 191 -7.29 7.70 10.69
CA PRO A 191 -8.35 8.69 10.86
C PRO A 191 -7.77 10.09 10.73
N CYS A 192 -8.55 11.04 10.18
CA CYS A 192 -8.09 12.42 10.22
C CYS A 192 -8.05 12.93 11.66
N CYS A 193 -7.00 13.55 11.85
CA CYS A 193 -6.59 14.66 12.69
C CYS A 193 -7.28 14.74 14.05
N ASP A 194 -6.48 14.67 15.06
CA ASP A 194 -6.90 15.02 16.42
C ASP A 194 -7.14 16.54 16.52
N GLY A 195 -8.32 16.97 16.07
CA GLY A 195 -8.79 18.34 16.16
C GLY A 195 -9.54 18.64 17.44
N SER A 196 -9.41 17.77 18.44
CA SER A 196 -9.97 18.02 19.74
C SER A 196 -9.04 18.95 20.55
N LYS A 197 -9.05 20.25 20.24
CA LYS A 197 -8.92 21.35 21.22
C LYS A 197 -9.41 22.66 20.61
#